data_4c516a361cf1484b42b9d2a4e375e087
#
_entry.id   4c516a361cf1484b42b9d2a4e375e087
#
_cell.length_a   1.000
_cell.length_b   1.000
_cell.length_c   1.000
_cell.angle_alpha   90.00
_cell.angle_beta   90.00
_cell.angle_gamma   90.00
#
_symmetry.space_group_name_H-M   'P 1'
#
loop_
_entity.id
_entity.type
_entity.pdbx_description
1 polymer ?
#
loop_
_entity_poly.entity_id
_entity_poly.type
_entity_poly.pdbx_seq_one_letter_code
_entity_poly.pdbx_strand_id
1 'polypeptide(L)'
;MGRKTFIALGVVAGAVALGLGLAVLAPRTDDGGVPMLSSGEGVAIQLSDHPMSLPALDLVDLDGRPITNASLAGKVVLLNFWATWCGPCREEIPMLAALQKHYGDRLAIVGLSIDESPAEDVRTFAAGLGVNYPVVMSTRALEAEFGGVTAVPSTFVVDAQGRIVQRHLGLLQGPRTEHEVRALAGLPTNARVETVKDTGQVLLANAAYATEIPGIDLKPLSSTLRERTLRMLNEEKCTCGCGLTVAQCRINDPSCEVSLPVAKKILEETLKGAN
;
A
#
# COMPACT_ATOMS: atom_id res chain seq x y z
N MET A 1 36.50 -8.48 -98.48
CA MET A 1 35.48 -9.16 -97.75
C MET A 1 36.05 -9.39 -96.34
N GLY A 2 35.83 -8.50 -95.42
CA GLY A 2 36.43 -8.51 -94.09
C GLY A 2 35.30 -8.47 -93.02
N ARG A 3 35.28 -9.53 -92.23
CA ARG A 3 34.40 -9.62 -91.03
C ARG A 3 35.12 -8.96 -89.90
N LYS A 4 34.58 -7.87 -89.42
CA LYS A 4 34.95 -7.18 -88.15
C LYS A 4 34.25 -7.85 -86.96
N THR A 5 35.03 -8.46 -86.13
CA THR A 5 34.60 -9.08 -84.87
C THR A 5 34.55 -7.97 -83.82
N PHE A 6 33.35 -7.65 -83.30
CA PHE A 6 33.20 -6.77 -82.13
C PHE A 6 33.30 -7.61 -80.87
N ILE A 7 34.31 -7.33 -80.06
CA ILE A 7 34.39 -7.82 -78.69
C ILE A 7 33.53 -6.94 -77.79
N ALA A 8 32.46 -7.51 -77.27
CA ALA A 8 31.66 -6.85 -76.27
C ALA A 8 32.30 -7.04 -74.88
N LEU A 9 32.72 -5.93 -74.31
CA LEU A 9 33.18 -5.87 -72.93
C LEU A 9 31.95 -5.87 -72.03
N GLY A 10 31.74 -6.99 -71.33
CA GLY A 10 30.69 -7.08 -70.32
C GLY A 10 31.14 -6.40 -69.00
N VAL A 11 30.51 -5.29 -68.71
CA VAL A 11 30.61 -4.64 -67.39
C VAL A 11 29.71 -5.37 -66.44
N VAL A 12 30.30 -6.13 -65.53
CA VAL A 12 29.58 -6.72 -64.40
C VAL A 12 29.40 -5.63 -63.35
N ALA A 13 28.20 -5.03 -63.35
CA ALA A 13 27.76 -4.13 -62.27
C ALA A 13 27.39 -4.99 -61.03
N GLY A 14 28.28 -5.06 -60.06
CA GLY A 14 27.99 -5.63 -58.77
C GLY A 14 26.98 -4.76 -58.00
N ALA A 15 25.76 -5.24 -57.96
CA ALA A 15 24.77 -4.65 -57.06
C ALA A 15 25.09 -4.99 -55.61
N VAL A 16 25.73 -4.09 -54.89
CA VAL A 16 25.83 -4.16 -53.43
C VAL A 16 24.42 -3.84 -52.91
N ALA A 17 23.65 -4.87 -52.53
CA ALA A 17 22.43 -4.73 -51.79
C ALA A 17 22.80 -4.31 -50.38
N LEU A 18 22.78 -3.01 -50.11
CA LEU A 18 22.66 -2.48 -48.73
C LEU A 18 21.30 -2.92 -48.20
N GLY A 19 21.30 -4.04 -47.44
CA GLY A 19 20.19 -4.42 -46.59
C GLY A 19 20.02 -3.38 -45.49
N LEU A 20 19.32 -2.29 -45.73
CA LEU A 20 18.72 -1.52 -44.65
C LEU A 20 17.74 -2.47 -43.95
N GLY A 21 18.21 -3.12 -42.89
CA GLY A 21 17.31 -3.72 -41.92
C GLY A 21 16.40 -2.61 -41.34
N LEU A 22 15.20 -2.51 -41.89
CA LEU A 22 14.12 -1.80 -41.23
C LEU A 22 13.87 -2.58 -39.92
N ALA A 23 14.55 -2.20 -38.85
CA ALA A 23 14.12 -2.58 -37.53
C ALA A 23 12.72 -1.99 -37.39
N VAL A 24 11.71 -2.81 -37.61
CA VAL A 24 10.36 -2.52 -37.17
C VAL A 24 10.47 -2.35 -35.66
N LEU A 25 10.63 -1.10 -35.23
CA LEU A 25 10.36 -0.71 -33.86
C LEU A 25 8.90 -1.08 -33.63
N ALA A 26 8.69 -2.32 -33.17
CA ALA A 26 7.42 -2.67 -32.56
C ALA A 26 7.14 -1.53 -31.54
N PRO A 27 5.98 -0.90 -31.59
CA PRO A 27 5.65 0.06 -30.55
C PRO A 27 5.85 -0.70 -29.24
N ARG A 28 6.80 -0.24 -28.40
CA ARG A 28 6.76 -0.58 -27.00
C ARG A 28 5.35 -0.17 -26.60
N THR A 29 4.53 -1.14 -26.30
CA THR A 29 3.31 -0.89 -25.57
C THR A 29 3.79 -0.25 -24.29
N ASP A 30 3.74 1.08 -24.27
CA ASP A 30 3.88 1.84 -23.05
C ASP A 30 2.74 1.31 -22.18
N ASP A 31 3.08 0.42 -21.24
CA ASP A 31 2.11 -0.23 -20.39
C ASP A 31 1.53 0.76 -19.39
N GLY A 32 1.70 2.05 -19.69
CA GLY A 32 1.13 3.17 -18.94
C GLY A 32 1.53 3.16 -17.48
N GLY A 33 2.76 2.70 -17.20
CA GLY A 33 3.28 2.64 -15.83
C GLY A 33 3.01 3.92 -15.10
N VAL A 34 2.53 3.81 -13.85
CA VAL A 34 2.39 4.99 -13.01
C VAL A 34 3.77 5.65 -12.93
N PRO A 35 3.87 6.99 -13.02
CA PRO A 35 5.16 7.71 -13.04
C PRO A 35 6.09 7.40 -11.84
N MET A 36 5.63 6.60 -10.89
CA MET A 36 6.35 6.18 -9.69
C MET A 36 7.33 5.01 -9.91
N LEU A 37 7.28 4.33 -11.07
CA LEU A 37 8.27 3.29 -11.40
C LEU A 37 9.57 3.93 -11.90
N SER A 38 10.31 4.54 -11.03
CA SER A 38 11.71 4.78 -11.28
C SER A 38 12.48 3.48 -11.03
N SER A 39 12.98 2.86 -12.11
CA SER A 39 14.02 1.81 -12.09
C SER A 39 13.95 0.83 -10.90
N GLY A 40 13.07 -0.16 -11.00
CA GLY A 40 12.95 -1.24 -9.99
C GLY A 40 14.07 -2.27 -10.03
N GLU A 41 15.28 -1.89 -10.40
CA GLU A 41 16.44 -2.73 -10.22
C GLU A 41 16.71 -2.89 -8.73
N GLY A 42 16.49 -4.11 -8.22
CA GLY A 42 16.78 -4.45 -6.84
C GLY A 42 15.58 -4.45 -5.86
N VAL A 43 14.35 -4.22 -6.32
CA VAL A 43 13.19 -4.36 -5.44
C VAL A 43 12.95 -5.85 -5.13
N ALA A 44 12.99 -6.19 -3.83
CA ALA A 44 12.57 -7.50 -3.35
C ALA A 44 11.14 -7.42 -2.79
N ILE A 45 10.28 -8.30 -3.28
CA ILE A 45 8.92 -8.49 -2.77
C ILE A 45 8.95 -9.73 -1.90
N GLN A 46 8.44 -9.60 -0.67
CA GLN A 46 8.38 -10.69 0.28
C GLN A 46 6.94 -11.14 0.42
N LEU A 47 6.66 -12.39 0.14
CA LEU A 47 5.35 -12.99 0.31
C LEU A 47 5.42 -14.08 1.37
N SER A 48 4.34 -14.29 2.13
CA SER A 48 4.26 -15.33 3.14
C SER A 48 4.35 -16.73 2.52
N ASP A 49 5.13 -17.61 3.14
CA ASP A 49 5.17 -19.04 2.81
C ASP A 49 3.92 -19.80 3.32
N HIS A 50 3.15 -19.19 4.23
CA HIS A 50 1.91 -19.71 4.78
C HIS A 50 0.78 -18.68 4.63
N PRO A 51 0.31 -18.44 3.39
CA PRO A 51 -0.78 -17.47 3.17
C PRO A 51 -2.07 -17.92 3.85
N MET A 52 -2.76 -16.98 4.49
CA MET A 52 -4.06 -17.23 5.12
C MET A 52 -5.19 -16.97 4.13
N SER A 53 -6.29 -17.73 4.26
CA SER A 53 -7.50 -17.41 3.49
C SER A 53 -8.09 -16.07 3.93
N LEU A 54 -8.55 -15.28 2.96
CA LEU A 54 -9.31 -14.07 3.27
C LEU A 54 -10.57 -14.44 4.06
N PRO A 55 -10.85 -13.84 5.21
CA PRO A 55 -12.10 -14.03 5.94
C PRO A 55 -13.33 -13.76 5.06
N ALA A 56 -14.47 -14.30 5.45
CA ALA A 56 -15.73 -14.01 4.77
C ALA A 56 -16.09 -12.53 4.94
N LEU A 57 -16.18 -11.80 3.85
CA LEU A 57 -16.55 -10.39 3.84
C LEU A 57 -18.04 -10.28 3.47
N ASP A 58 -18.77 -9.54 4.31
CA ASP A 58 -20.13 -9.09 4.06
C ASP A 58 -20.21 -7.62 4.51
N LEU A 59 -19.65 -6.75 3.68
CA LEU A 59 -19.44 -5.34 3.99
C LEU A 59 -20.29 -4.48 3.06
N VAL A 60 -20.58 -3.27 3.53
CA VAL A 60 -21.24 -2.24 2.71
C VAL A 60 -20.35 -0.99 2.74
N ASP A 61 -20.02 -0.46 1.57
CA ASP A 61 -19.24 0.75 1.48
C ASP A 61 -20.08 2.00 1.83
N LEU A 62 -19.40 3.14 1.94
CA LEU A 62 -20.05 4.40 2.29
C LEU A 62 -21.08 4.88 1.22
N ASP A 63 -21.05 4.30 0.01
CA ASP A 63 -22.03 4.58 -1.06
C ASP A 63 -23.17 3.55 -1.09
N GLY A 64 -23.21 2.61 -0.14
CA GLY A 64 -24.27 1.59 -0.05
C GLY A 64 -24.02 0.37 -0.95
N ARG A 65 -22.81 0.20 -1.53
CA ARG A 65 -22.48 -0.93 -2.41
C ARG A 65 -21.95 -2.10 -1.58
N PRO A 66 -22.41 -3.35 -1.86
CA PRO A 66 -21.92 -4.52 -1.16
C PRO A 66 -20.49 -4.89 -1.59
N ILE A 67 -19.66 -5.28 -0.62
CA ILE A 67 -18.32 -5.81 -0.82
C ILE A 67 -18.23 -7.18 -0.21
N THR A 68 -18.05 -8.19 -1.07
CA THR A 68 -17.99 -9.60 -0.69
C THR A 68 -16.76 -10.24 -1.31
N ASN A 69 -16.35 -11.42 -0.82
CA ASN A 69 -15.27 -12.18 -1.45
C ASN A 69 -15.54 -12.42 -2.94
N ALA A 70 -16.81 -12.62 -3.33
CA ALA A 70 -17.19 -12.82 -4.74
C ALA A 70 -16.95 -11.56 -5.60
N SER A 71 -17.19 -10.36 -5.06
CA SER A 71 -16.95 -9.09 -5.79
C SER A 71 -15.46 -8.78 -5.97
N LEU A 72 -14.59 -9.40 -5.17
CA LEU A 72 -13.14 -9.24 -5.18
C LEU A 72 -12.42 -10.38 -5.90
N ALA A 73 -13.13 -11.47 -6.24
CA ALA A 73 -12.53 -12.67 -6.81
C ALA A 73 -11.77 -12.41 -8.11
N GLY A 74 -10.61 -13.04 -8.26
CA GLY A 74 -9.78 -12.95 -9.46
C GLY A 74 -8.93 -11.69 -9.55
N LYS A 75 -9.01 -10.79 -8.58
CA LYS A 75 -8.22 -9.56 -8.50
C LYS A 75 -7.15 -9.66 -7.42
N VAL A 76 -6.08 -8.90 -7.58
CA VAL A 76 -5.24 -8.53 -6.43
C VAL A 76 -6.04 -7.58 -5.56
N VAL A 77 -6.04 -7.79 -4.24
CA VAL A 77 -6.80 -6.92 -3.34
C VAL A 77 -5.88 -6.27 -2.31
N LEU A 78 -6.02 -4.96 -2.11
CA LEU A 78 -5.40 -4.24 -1.02
C LEU A 78 -6.50 -3.83 -0.03
N LEU A 79 -6.54 -4.48 1.14
CA LEU A 79 -7.41 -4.09 2.23
C LEU A 79 -6.60 -3.16 3.15
N ASN A 80 -6.90 -1.87 3.09
CA ASN A 80 -6.13 -0.83 3.75
C ASN A 80 -6.90 -0.26 4.95
N PHE A 81 -6.45 -0.60 6.16
CA PHE A 81 -6.95 0.01 7.39
C PHE A 81 -6.31 1.37 7.59
N TRP A 82 -7.13 2.39 7.75
CA TRP A 82 -6.70 3.78 7.82
C TRP A 82 -7.62 4.62 8.73
N ALA A 83 -7.25 5.87 8.97
CA ALA A 83 -8.11 6.84 9.67
C ALA A 83 -7.87 8.27 9.15
N THR A 84 -8.87 9.12 9.29
CA THR A 84 -8.81 10.53 8.89
C THR A 84 -7.76 11.34 9.66
N TRP A 85 -7.54 11.00 10.93
CA TRP A 85 -6.57 11.61 11.82
C TRP A 85 -5.14 11.08 11.66
N CYS A 86 -4.94 10.02 10.87
CA CYS A 86 -3.64 9.39 10.63
C CYS A 86 -2.87 10.13 9.52
N GLY A 87 -1.80 10.81 9.87
CA GLY A 87 -0.95 11.56 8.93
C GLY A 87 -0.41 10.69 7.79
N PRO A 88 0.31 9.58 8.11
CA PRO A 88 0.85 8.67 7.09
C PRO A 88 -0.22 8.06 6.18
N CYS A 89 -1.43 7.78 6.72
CA CYS A 89 -2.52 7.27 5.89
C CYS A 89 -2.92 8.26 4.79
N ARG A 90 -2.96 9.56 5.12
CA ARG A 90 -3.27 10.62 4.15
C ARG A 90 -2.19 10.74 3.07
N GLU A 91 -0.94 10.45 3.42
CA GLU A 91 0.19 10.51 2.47
C GLU A 91 0.12 9.41 1.42
N GLU A 92 -0.39 8.20 1.75
CA GLU A 92 -0.45 7.09 0.79
C GLU A 92 -1.71 7.08 -0.08
N ILE A 93 -2.78 7.75 0.31
CA ILE A 93 -4.07 7.77 -0.43
C ILE A 93 -3.91 8.18 -1.90
N PRO A 94 -3.17 9.25 -2.26
CA PRO A 94 -2.99 9.62 -3.66
C PRO A 94 -2.34 8.52 -4.50
N MET A 95 -1.37 7.81 -3.94
CA MET A 95 -0.70 6.67 -4.58
C MET A 95 -1.67 5.50 -4.76
N LEU A 96 -2.45 5.16 -3.72
CA LEU A 96 -3.48 4.12 -3.81
C LEU A 96 -4.53 4.45 -4.88
N ALA A 97 -5.00 5.70 -4.92
CA ALA A 97 -5.95 6.15 -5.93
C ALA A 97 -5.37 6.05 -7.36
N ALA A 98 -4.09 6.36 -7.54
CA ALA A 98 -3.40 6.22 -8.81
C ALA A 98 -3.29 4.74 -9.24
N LEU A 99 -2.94 3.83 -8.31
CA LEU A 99 -2.88 2.39 -8.56
C LEU A 99 -4.26 1.84 -8.94
N GLN A 100 -5.32 2.19 -8.19
CA GLN A 100 -6.69 1.76 -8.49
C GLN A 100 -7.12 2.20 -9.88
N LYS A 101 -6.85 3.45 -10.25
CA LYS A 101 -7.16 3.99 -11.58
C LYS A 101 -6.40 3.26 -12.68
N HIS A 102 -5.11 2.96 -12.43
CA HIS A 102 -4.25 2.37 -13.45
C HIS A 102 -4.54 0.89 -13.69
N TYR A 103 -4.70 0.11 -12.62
CA TYR A 103 -4.87 -1.35 -12.71
C TYR A 103 -6.32 -1.81 -12.83
N GLY A 104 -7.30 -0.93 -12.58
CA GLY A 104 -8.72 -1.14 -12.86
C GLY A 104 -9.24 -2.53 -12.44
N ASP A 105 -9.56 -3.36 -13.43
CA ASP A 105 -10.15 -4.69 -13.18
C ASP A 105 -9.19 -5.72 -12.58
N ARG A 106 -7.89 -5.45 -12.53
CA ARG A 106 -6.87 -6.35 -11.97
C ARG A 106 -6.56 -6.10 -10.51
N LEU A 107 -6.94 -4.93 -10.01
CA LEU A 107 -6.72 -4.49 -8.64
C LEU A 107 -8.05 -4.02 -8.04
N ALA A 108 -8.31 -4.42 -6.81
CA ALA A 108 -9.35 -3.86 -5.99
C ALA A 108 -8.74 -3.31 -4.70
N ILE A 109 -8.89 -2.03 -4.44
CA ILE A 109 -8.54 -1.42 -3.17
C ILE A 109 -9.81 -1.23 -2.37
N VAL A 110 -9.79 -1.57 -1.08
CA VAL A 110 -10.87 -1.29 -0.13
C VAL A 110 -10.27 -0.58 1.06
N GLY A 111 -10.68 0.66 1.29
CA GLY A 111 -10.31 1.42 2.47
C GLY A 111 -11.21 1.02 3.65
N LEU A 112 -10.62 0.55 4.73
CA LEU A 112 -11.30 0.17 5.96
C LEU A 112 -11.01 1.24 7.02
N SER A 113 -11.94 2.20 7.20
CA SER A 113 -11.75 3.30 8.15
C SER A 113 -12.01 2.82 9.57
N ILE A 114 -11.03 3.03 10.46
CA ILE A 114 -11.17 2.77 11.90
C ILE A 114 -11.64 4.01 12.67
N ASP A 115 -12.09 5.06 11.99
CA ASP A 115 -12.64 6.26 12.63
C ASP A 115 -13.89 5.91 13.44
N GLU A 116 -14.04 6.60 14.58
CA GLU A 116 -15.25 6.54 15.40
C GLU A 116 -16.21 7.71 15.08
N SER A 117 -15.82 8.58 14.13
CA SER A 117 -16.64 9.69 13.64
C SER A 117 -17.77 9.19 12.73
N PRO A 118 -18.80 10.01 12.48
CA PRO A 118 -19.88 9.65 11.55
C PRO A 118 -19.37 9.28 10.15
N ALA A 119 -19.98 8.28 9.54
CA ALA A 119 -19.62 7.79 8.19
C ALA A 119 -19.62 8.91 7.13
N GLU A 120 -20.48 9.92 7.28
CA GLU A 120 -20.55 11.06 6.38
C GLU A 120 -19.31 11.96 6.45
N ASP A 121 -18.72 12.11 7.65
CA ASP A 121 -17.48 12.88 7.83
C ASP A 121 -16.31 12.16 7.14
N VAL A 122 -16.23 10.83 7.29
CA VAL A 122 -15.22 10.00 6.62
C VAL A 122 -15.42 10.05 5.10
N ARG A 123 -16.67 9.97 4.61
CA ARG A 123 -16.98 10.09 3.19
C ARG A 123 -16.50 11.41 2.61
N THR A 124 -16.85 12.51 3.26
CA THR A 124 -16.49 13.88 2.86
C THR A 124 -14.97 14.04 2.84
N PHE A 125 -14.31 13.53 3.86
CA PHE A 125 -12.86 13.57 3.97
C PHE A 125 -12.16 12.76 2.85
N ALA A 126 -12.61 11.53 2.62
CA ALA A 126 -12.07 10.66 1.57
C ALA A 126 -12.25 11.28 0.17
N ALA A 127 -13.42 11.85 -0.10
CA ALA A 127 -13.69 12.56 -1.35
C ALA A 127 -12.74 13.76 -1.54
N GLY A 128 -12.47 14.51 -0.47
CA GLY A 128 -11.52 15.63 -0.48
C GLY A 128 -10.08 15.23 -0.79
N LEU A 129 -9.70 13.99 -0.52
CA LEU A 129 -8.38 13.41 -0.86
C LEU A 129 -8.36 12.69 -2.22
N GLY A 130 -9.46 12.68 -2.96
CA GLY A 130 -9.55 12.04 -4.28
C GLY A 130 -9.60 10.52 -4.22
N VAL A 131 -10.06 9.91 -3.12
CA VAL A 131 -10.29 8.47 -3.03
C VAL A 131 -11.27 8.04 -4.11
N ASN A 132 -10.88 7.05 -4.91
CA ASN A 132 -11.64 6.54 -6.05
C ASN A 132 -11.92 5.02 -5.94
N TYR A 133 -11.83 4.50 -4.74
CA TYR A 133 -12.09 3.11 -4.38
C TYR A 133 -13.07 3.05 -3.19
N PRO A 134 -13.74 1.90 -2.99
CA PRO A 134 -14.69 1.72 -1.88
C PRO A 134 -14.07 2.01 -0.51
N VAL A 135 -14.83 2.70 0.34
CA VAL A 135 -14.49 2.92 1.75
C VAL A 135 -15.59 2.34 2.62
N VAL A 136 -15.20 1.60 3.65
CA VAL A 136 -16.09 0.94 4.62
C VAL A 136 -15.73 1.43 6.02
N MET A 137 -16.70 1.65 6.87
CA MET A 137 -16.46 1.84 8.31
C MET A 137 -16.10 0.49 8.92
N SER A 138 -14.89 0.38 9.47
CA SER A 138 -14.45 -0.82 10.14
C SER A 138 -15.21 -1.03 11.46
N THR A 139 -15.29 -2.27 11.88
CA THR A 139 -15.80 -2.66 13.18
C THR A 139 -14.74 -3.46 13.94
N ARG A 140 -14.81 -3.48 15.27
CA ARG A 140 -13.91 -4.30 16.09
C ARG A 140 -13.98 -5.78 15.74
N ALA A 141 -15.16 -6.26 15.33
CA ALA A 141 -15.33 -7.64 14.85
C ALA A 141 -14.52 -7.88 13.56
N LEU A 142 -14.64 -6.98 12.59
CA LEU A 142 -13.87 -7.06 11.35
C LEU A 142 -12.35 -6.97 11.62
N GLU A 143 -11.92 -6.04 12.46
CA GLU A 143 -10.51 -5.90 12.84
C GLU A 143 -9.95 -7.19 13.46
N ALA A 144 -10.75 -7.88 14.29
CA ALA A 144 -10.37 -9.13 14.95
C ALA A 144 -10.16 -10.27 13.94
N GLU A 145 -10.93 -10.33 12.84
CA GLU A 145 -10.74 -11.31 11.76
C GLU A 145 -9.36 -11.19 11.09
N PHE A 146 -8.74 -10.01 11.16
CA PHE A 146 -7.39 -9.74 10.66
C PHE A 146 -6.31 -9.80 11.74
N GLY A 147 -6.61 -10.38 12.91
CA GLY A 147 -5.68 -10.50 14.03
C GLY A 147 -5.51 -9.21 14.84
N GLY A 148 -6.42 -8.26 14.68
CA GLY A 148 -6.40 -6.94 15.29
C GLY A 148 -5.62 -5.90 14.48
N VAL A 149 -6.02 -4.65 14.61
CA VAL A 149 -5.39 -3.49 13.95
C VAL A 149 -4.74 -2.63 15.03
N THR A 150 -3.49 -2.91 15.35
CA THR A 150 -2.73 -2.22 16.41
C THR A 150 -2.06 -0.94 15.93
N ALA A 151 -2.00 -0.73 14.62
CA ALA A 151 -1.43 0.46 14.00
C ALA A 151 -2.05 0.72 12.62
N VAL A 152 -2.06 1.98 12.20
CA VAL A 152 -2.45 2.43 10.87
C VAL A 152 -1.35 3.29 10.24
N PRO A 153 -1.20 3.27 8.90
CA PRO A 153 -1.92 2.38 8.00
C PRO A 153 -1.50 0.92 8.17
N SER A 154 -2.42 0.00 7.96
CA SER A 154 -2.15 -1.44 7.86
C SER A 154 -2.79 -1.98 6.60
N THR A 155 -1.99 -2.55 5.71
CA THR A 155 -2.48 -3.04 4.43
C THR A 155 -2.27 -4.53 4.30
N PHE A 156 -3.35 -5.27 4.11
CA PHE A 156 -3.31 -6.69 3.78
C PHE A 156 -3.37 -6.84 2.27
N VAL A 157 -2.39 -7.55 1.73
CA VAL A 157 -2.29 -7.85 0.30
C VAL A 157 -2.85 -9.24 0.05
N VAL A 158 -3.87 -9.31 -0.80
CA VAL A 158 -4.57 -10.55 -1.12
C VAL A 158 -4.32 -10.89 -2.59
N ASP A 159 -3.99 -12.13 -2.87
CA ASP A 159 -3.79 -12.61 -4.23
C ASP A 159 -5.12 -12.90 -4.96
N ALA A 160 -5.05 -13.18 -6.25
CA ALA A 160 -6.22 -13.47 -7.08
C ALA A 160 -6.97 -14.75 -6.66
N GLN A 161 -6.38 -15.59 -5.81
CA GLN A 161 -6.97 -16.79 -5.24
C GLN A 161 -7.68 -16.51 -3.90
N GLY A 162 -7.70 -15.27 -3.43
CA GLY A 162 -8.32 -14.88 -2.18
C GLY A 162 -7.49 -15.27 -0.95
N ARG A 163 -6.16 -15.26 -1.07
CA ARG A 163 -5.25 -15.56 0.04
C ARG A 163 -4.49 -14.30 0.44
N ILE A 164 -4.44 -14.01 1.72
CA ILE A 164 -3.60 -12.95 2.29
C ILE A 164 -2.15 -13.44 2.20
N VAL A 165 -1.37 -12.80 1.35
CA VAL A 165 0.02 -13.18 1.06
C VAL A 165 1.05 -12.22 1.68
N GLN A 166 0.62 -11.04 2.14
CA GLN A 166 1.49 -10.06 2.79
C GLN A 166 0.67 -9.12 3.68
N ARG A 167 1.31 -8.59 4.72
CA ARG A 167 0.80 -7.52 5.57
C ARG A 167 1.85 -6.42 5.69
N HIS A 168 1.49 -5.21 5.34
CA HIS A 168 2.32 -4.02 5.56
C HIS A 168 1.82 -3.24 6.77
N LEU A 169 2.73 -2.87 7.65
CA LEU A 169 2.48 -1.96 8.76
C LEU A 169 3.19 -0.64 8.50
N GLY A 170 2.44 0.45 8.49
CA GLY A 170 2.93 1.78 8.17
C GLY A 170 2.81 2.12 6.69
N LEU A 171 3.37 3.26 6.35
CA LEU A 171 3.27 3.88 5.03
C LEU A 171 3.75 2.94 3.91
N LEU A 172 2.90 2.69 2.94
CA LEU A 172 3.26 1.94 1.74
C LEU A 172 4.27 2.71 0.88
N GLN A 173 5.22 1.97 0.33
CA GLN A 173 6.19 2.52 -0.62
C GLN A 173 5.72 2.29 -2.04
N GLY A 174 5.36 3.36 -2.76
CA GLY A 174 4.72 3.30 -4.07
C GLY A 174 5.37 2.33 -5.06
N PRO A 175 6.68 2.43 -5.36
CA PRO A 175 7.34 1.52 -6.29
C PRO A 175 7.26 0.05 -5.87
N ARG A 176 7.46 -0.23 -4.59
CA ARG A 176 7.37 -1.60 -4.07
C ARG A 176 5.95 -2.14 -4.18
N THR A 177 4.96 -1.35 -3.75
CA THR A 177 3.54 -1.74 -3.80
C THR A 177 3.09 -2.00 -5.24
N GLU A 178 3.52 -1.19 -6.18
CA GLU A 178 3.20 -1.40 -7.59
C GLU A 178 3.84 -2.70 -8.12
N HIS A 179 5.09 -2.99 -7.78
CA HIS A 179 5.72 -4.26 -8.15
C HIS A 179 5.00 -5.48 -7.54
N GLU A 180 4.50 -5.37 -6.30
CA GLU A 180 3.68 -6.41 -5.66
C GLU A 180 2.38 -6.64 -6.44
N VAL A 181 1.67 -5.57 -6.77
CA VAL A 181 0.44 -5.65 -7.59
C VAL A 181 0.74 -6.30 -8.94
N ARG A 182 1.80 -5.89 -9.63
CA ARG A 182 2.18 -6.47 -10.93
C ARG A 182 2.52 -7.96 -10.83
N ALA A 183 3.33 -8.33 -9.84
CA ALA A 183 3.72 -9.73 -9.63
C ALA A 183 2.50 -10.62 -9.36
N LEU A 184 1.60 -10.19 -8.47
CA LEU A 184 0.41 -10.95 -8.09
C LEU A 184 -0.67 -10.96 -9.18
N ALA A 185 -0.72 -9.94 -10.04
CA ALA A 185 -1.61 -9.87 -11.20
C ALA A 185 -1.04 -10.60 -12.45
N GLY A 186 0.13 -11.25 -12.34
CA GLY A 186 0.78 -11.91 -13.48
C GLY A 186 1.28 -10.95 -14.55
N LEU A 187 1.56 -9.69 -14.21
CA LEU A 187 2.10 -8.68 -15.09
C LEU A 187 3.64 -8.68 -15.07
N PRO A 188 4.30 -8.27 -16.16
CA PRO A 188 5.75 -8.14 -16.17
C PRO A 188 6.24 -7.25 -15.04
N THR A 189 7.25 -7.73 -14.30
CA THR A 189 7.94 -6.97 -13.25
C THR A 189 9.42 -7.42 -13.23
N ASN A 190 10.30 -6.49 -12.87
CA ASN A 190 11.73 -6.78 -12.66
C ASN A 190 12.07 -6.96 -11.16
N ALA A 191 11.04 -6.95 -10.29
CA ALA A 191 11.24 -7.25 -8.88
C ALA A 191 11.50 -8.75 -8.66
N ARG A 192 12.33 -9.04 -7.65
CA ARG A 192 12.56 -10.41 -7.18
C ARG A 192 11.50 -10.77 -6.15
N VAL A 193 10.74 -11.83 -6.40
CA VAL A 193 9.78 -12.36 -5.44
C VAL A 193 10.46 -13.39 -4.54
N GLU A 194 10.40 -13.17 -3.24
CA GLU A 194 10.96 -14.05 -2.21
C GLU A 194 9.84 -14.54 -1.31
N THR A 195 9.89 -15.80 -0.93
CA THR A 195 8.96 -16.35 0.05
C THR A 195 9.62 -16.32 1.43
N VAL A 196 8.93 -15.74 2.41
CA VAL A 196 9.44 -15.56 3.77
C VAL A 196 8.48 -16.13 4.79
N LYS A 197 9.04 -16.58 5.93
CA LYS A 197 8.22 -16.98 7.08
C LYS A 197 7.65 -15.73 7.74
N ASP A 198 6.34 -15.71 7.92
CA ASP A 198 5.71 -14.73 8.77
C ASP A 198 5.97 -15.10 10.24
N THR A 199 6.76 -14.27 10.92
CA THR A 199 7.10 -14.50 12.33
C THR A 199 6.05 -13.93 13.29
N GLY A 200 5.06 -13.23 12.78
CA GLY A 200 4.05 -12.51 13.58
C GLY A 200 4.63 -11.35 14.41
N GLN A 201 5.91 -11.05 14.27
CA GLN A 201 6.53 -9.92 14.98
C GLN A 201 6.08 -8.60 14.36
N VAL A 202 5.45 -7.77 15.20
CA VAL A 202 5.06 -6.41 14.85
C VAL A 202 6.10 -5.45 15.40
N LEU A 203 6.97 -4.93 14.54
CA LEU A 203 7.84 -3.82 14.86
C LEU A 203 7.30 -2.56 14.19
N LEU A 204 6.87 -1.57 14.99
CA LEU A 204 6.37 -0.31 14.45
C LEU A 204 7.53 0.57 14.01
N ALA A 205 7.82 0.51 12.74
CA ALA A 205 8.68 1.43 11.99
C ALA A 205 7.88 1.93 10.77
N ASN A 206 8.49 2.73 9.91
CA ASN A 206 7.86 3.20 8.65
C ASN A 206 6.58 4.03 8.83
N ALA A 207 6.62 5.02 9.72
CA ALA A 207 5.51 5.96 9.92
C ALA A 207 4.16 5.28 10.23
N ALA A 208 4.18 4.13 10.93
CA ALA A 208 2.96 3.53 11.46
C ALA A 208 2.46 4.30 12.68
N TYR A 209 1.19 4.66 12.67
CA TYR A 209 0.51 5.26 13.81
C TYR A 209 -0.12 4.15 14.67
N ALA A 210 0.37 3.98 15.89
CA ALA A 210 -0.20 3.05 16.85
C ALA A 210 -1.61 3.46 17.24
N THR A 211 -2.50 2.50 17.37
CA THR A 211 -3.90 2.70 17.80
C THR A 211 -4.12 2.23 19.24
N GLU A 212 -3.21 1.41 19.75
CA GLU A 212 -3.18 0.94 21.14
C GLU A 212 -1.78 1.19 21.72
N ILE A 213 -1.74 1.77 22.90
CA ILE A 213 -0.47 2.21 23.52
C ILE A 213 -0.27 1.44 24.83
N PRO A 214 0.72 0.56 24.93
CA PRO A 214 1.00 -0.20 26.16
C PRO A 214 1.18 0.72 27.38
N GLY A 215 0.37 0.49 28.42
CA GLY A 215 0.41 1.27 29.67
C GLY A 215 -0.41 2.56 29.67
N ILE A 216 -1.16 2.83 28.60
CA ILE A 216 -2.10 3.97 28.47
C ILE A 216 -3.49 3.41 28.18
N ASP A 217 -4.45 3.66 29.07
CA ASP A 217 -5.85 3.30 28.84
C ASP A 217 -6.58 4.45 28.15
N LEU A 218 -6.94 4.22 26.90
CA LEU A 218 -7.66 5.18 26.06
C LEU A 218 -9.17 4.89 25.99
N LYS A 219 -9.64 3.76 26.56
CA LYS A 219 -11.05 3.33 26.49
C LYS A 219 -12.05 4.31 27.12
N PRO A 220 -11.71 4.97 28.25
CA PRO A 220 -12.63 5.92 28.87
C PRO A 220 -12.82 7.25 28.10
N LEU A 221 -11.98 7.50 27.08
CA LEU A 221 -12.01 8.75 26.33
C LEU A 221 -13.15 8.74 25.32
N SER A 222 -13.76 9.93 25.07
CA SER A 222 -14.58 10.12 23.89
C SER A 222 -13.77 9.91 22.61
N SER A 223 -14.44 9.62 21.49
CA SER A 223 -13.78 9.42 20.19
C SER A 223 -12.83 10.56 19.84
N THR A 224 -13.30 11.80 19.94
CA THR A 224 -12.51 13.01 19.65
C THR A 224 -11.26 13.13 20.52
N LEU A 225 -11.38 12.86 21.84
CA LEU A 225 -10.25 12.92 22.75
C LEU A 225 -9.27 11.78 22.49
N ARG A 226 -9.76 10.59 22.18
CA ARG A 226 -8.94 9.43 21.84
C ARG A 226 -8.12 9.70 20.59
N GLU A 227 -8.76 10.15 19.51
CA GLU A 227 -8.08 10.50 18.27
C GLU A 227 -7.01 11.58 18.47
N ARG A 228 -7.34 12.63 19.23
CA ARG A 228 -6.38 13.69 19.56
C ARG A 228 -5.18 13.15 20.34
N THR A 229 -5.42 12.32 21.37
CA THR A 229 -4.36 11.72 22.19
C THR A 229 -3.47 10.80 21.34
N LEU A 230 -4.08 9.92 20.53
CA LEU A 230 -3.35 9.04 19.63
C LEU A 230 -2.48 9.82 18.64
N ARG A 231 -2.99 10.89 18.06
CA ARG A 231 -2.21 11.75 17.17
C ARG A 231 -0.99 12.31 17.89
N MET A 232 -1.16 12.92 19.05
CA MET A 232 -0.06 13.50 19.82
C MET A 232 1.00 12.43 20.18
N LEU A 233 0.59 11.25 20.64
CA LEU A 233 1.49 10.15 20.98
C LEU A 233 2.28 9.62 19.78
N ASN A 234 1.69 9.65 18.60
CA ASN A 234 2.31 9.19 17.35
C ASN A 234 3.18 10.25 16.67
N GLU A 235 3.01 11.53 16.99
CA GLU A 235 3.78 12.64 16.42
C GLU A 235 4.94 13.08 17.33
N GLU A 236 4.75 13.03 18.66
CA GLU A 236 5.77 13.42 19.61
C GLU A 236 6.95 12.44 19.64
N LYS A 237 8.18 12.96 19.60
CA LYS A 237 9.40 12.15 19.66
C LYS A 237 9.72 11.71 21.08
N CYS A 238 10.06 10.44 21.24
CA CYS A 238 10.55 9.95 22.53
C CYS A 238 11.95 10.50 22.83
N THR A 239 12.12 11.04 24.02
CA THR A 239 13.40 11.66 24.46
C THR A 239 14.43 10.66 24.97
N CYS A 240 14.16 9.34 24.91
CA CYS A 240 15.11 8.30 25.33
C CYS A 240 16.31 8.10 24.38
N GLY A 241 16.30 8.78 23.21
CA GLY A 241 17.36 8.65 22.20
C GLY A 241 17.15 7.53 21.18
N CYS A 242 16.00 6.80 21.22
CA CYS A 242 15.70 5.72 20.28
C CYS A 242 15.32 6.21 18.87
N GLY A 243 15.08 7.52 18.68
CA GLY A 243 14.65 8.10 17.39
C GLY A 243 13.18 7.84 17.03
N LEU A 244 12.45 7.07 17.84
CA LEU A 244 11.05 6.70 17.63
C LEU A 244 10.10 7.76 18.20
N THR A 245 8.83 7.71 17.78
CA THR A 245 7.77 8.46 18.48
C THR A 245 7.48 7.83 19.85
N VAL A 246 6.77 8.55 20.71
CA VAL A 246 6.36 8.03 22.03
C VAL A 246 5.53 6.75 21.87
N ALA A 247 4.57 6.73 20.93
CA ALA A 247 3.75 5.57 20.65
C ALA A 247 4.59 4.37 20.14
N GLN A 248 5.45 4.60 19.15
CA GLN A 248 6.33 3.56 18.61
C GLN A 248 7.28 3.00 19.69
N CYS A 249 7.85 3.88 20.53
CA CYS A 249 8.72 3.48 21.63
C CYS A 249 7.96 2.60 22.62
N ARG A 250 6.73 2.95 22.99
CA ARG A 250 5.89 2.16 23.91
C ARG A 250 5.58 0.76 23.39
N ILE A 251 5.41 0.61 22.07
CA ILE A 251 5.13 -0.69 21.44
C ILE A 251 6.40 -1.53 21.30
N ASN A 252 7.48 -0.93 20.79
CA ASN A 252 8.72 -1.65 20.54
C ASN A 252 9.49 -1.98 21.84
N ASP A 253 9.38 -1.11 22.85
CA ASP A 253 10.00 -1.28 24.16
C ASP A 253 9.04 -0.83 25.28
N PRO A 254 8.12 -1.69 25.71
CA PRO A 254 7.21 -1.40 26.82
C PRO A 254 7.92 -1.15 28.16
N SER A 255 9.17 -1.53 28.29
CA SER A 255 9.99 -1.34 29.51
C SER A 255 10.68 0.02 29.56
N CYS A 256 10.68 0.79 28.49
CA CYS A 256 11.30 2.11 28.41
C CYS A 256 10.79 3.05 29.52
N GLU A 257 11.67 3.38 30.47
CA GLU A 257 11.34 4.23 31.62
C GLU A 257 11.03 5.69 31.24
N VAL A 258 11.47 6.13 30.07
CA VAL A 258 11.27 7.51 29.57
C VAL A 258 9.92 7.65 28.86
N SER A 259 9.53 6.68 28.03
CA SER A 259 8.36 6.81 27.17
C SER A 259 7.04 6.79 27.93
N LEU A 260 6.93 6.02 29.02
CA LEU A 260 5.69 5.92 29.80
C LEU A 260 5.30 7.21 30.51
N PRO A 261 6.19 7.90 31.25
CA PRO A 261 5.88 9.20 31.83
C PRO A 261 5.49 10.26 30.80
N VAL A 262 6.17 10.29 29.65
CA VAL A 262 5.86 11.20 28.56
C VAL A 262 4.46 10.91 28.00
N ALA A 263 4.13 9.65 27.76
CA ALA A 263 2.81 9.25 27.27
C ALA A 263 1.68 9.62 28.26
N LYS A 264 1.89 9.43 29.55
CA LYS A 264 0.92 9.84 30.60
C LYS A 264 0.75 11.35 30.63
N LYS A 265 1.81 12.12 30.50
CA LYS A 265 1.74 13.59 30.44
C LYS A 265 0.92 14.06 29.24
N ILE A 266 1.12 13.48 28.06
CA ILE A 266 0.32 13.79 26.85
C ILE A 266 -1.17 13.51 27.11
N LEU A 267 -1.51 12.37 27.72
CA LEU A 267 -2.89 12.04 28.09
C LEU A 267 -3.49 13.10 29.01
N GLU A 268 -2.77 13.47 30.08
CA GLU A 268 -3.23 14.50 31.04
C GLU A 268 -3.42 15.86 30.38
N GLU A 269 -2.52 16.28 29.50
CA GLU A 269 -2.63 17.53 28.75
C GLU A 269 -3.84 17.53 27.82
N THR A 270 -4.12 16.40 27.17
CA THR A 270 -5.30 16.24 26.31
C THR A 270 -6.58 16.37 27.13
N LEU A 271 -6.63 15.77 28.32
CA LEU A 271 -7.79 15.86 29.22
C LEU A 271 -8.00 17.28 29.77
N LYS A 272 -6.93 18.00 30.12
CA LYS A 272 -7.01 19.39 30.58
C LYS A 272 -7.49 20.36 29.51
N GLY A 273 -7.11 20.13 28.26
CA GLY A 273 -7.52 20.97 27.13
C GLY A 273 -8.96 20.68 26.62
N ALA A 274 -9.69 19.76 27.27
CA ALA A 274 -11.06 19.40 26.94
C ALA A 274 -12.10 20.07 27.89
N ASN A 275 -11.64 20.71 28.97
CA ASN A 275 -12.41 21.51 29.88
C ASN A 275 -12.29 23.00 29.51
#